data_20f1f7cab247e2584cee1e19ee20e758
#
_entry.id   20f1f7cab247e2584cee1e19ee20e758
#
_cell.length_a   1.000
_cell.length_b   1.000
_cell.length_c   1.000
_cell.angle_alpha   90.00
_cell.angle_beta   90.00
_cell.angle_gamma   90.00
#
_symmetry.space_group_name_H-M   'P 1'
#
loop_
_entity.id
_entity.type
_entity.pdbx_description
1 polymer ?
#
loop_
_entity_poly.entity_id
_entity_poly.type
_entity_poly.pdbx_seq_one_letter_code
_entity_poly.pdbx_strand_id
1 'polypeptide(L)'
;KTFNFVYQTKTNEMSTIIYDSPIFGPVKSRRLGISLGINLMPNDGKICTFDCIYCECGFNKDYRTKSPFPTREEVAAKLEAKLKTMKETNEQPDVLTFAGNGEPTANPQFAEIIDDTIRLRNQYCPKAKVSVLSNATFIHRTNVHNALMKVDNNILKLDTIDNKYINK
;
A
#
# COMPACT_ATOMS: atom_id res chain seq x y z
N LYS A 1 -51.24 -10.04 6.90
CA LYS A 1 -49.83 -10.23 7.38
C LYS A 1 -49.05 -8.98 7.00
N THR A 2 -48.85 -8.10 7.99
CA THR A 2 -48.17 -6.81 7.85
C THR A 2 -46.67 -7.05 7.97
N PHE A 3 -45.92 -6.80 6.91
CA PHE A 3 -44.48 -6.82 6.96
C PHE A 3 -43.97 -5.48 7.54
N ASN A 4 -43.50 -5.50 8.78
CA ASN A 4 -42.76 -4.39 9.37
C ASN A 4 -41.35 -4.40 8.81
N PHE A 5 -41.06 -3.46 7.91
CA PHE A 5 -39.68 -3.10 7.54
C PHE A 5 -39.06 -2.31 8.70
N VAL A 6 -38.24 -2.96 9.48
CA VAL A 6 -37.34 -2.27 10.43
C VAL A 6 -36.24 -1.61 9.61
N TYR A 7 -36.30 -0.29 9.41
CA TYR A 7 -35.17 0.50 8.95
C TYR A 7 -34.09 0.47 10.04
N GLN A 8 -33.14 -0.40 9.92
CA GLN A 8 -31.86 -0.24 10.62
C GLN A 8 -31.15 0.95 9.98
N THR A 9 -31.15 2.08 10.65
CA THR A 9 -30.22 3.18 10.39
C THR A 9 -28.82 2.66 10.70
N LYS A 10 -28.12 2.13 9.70
CA LYS A 10 -26.68 1.96 9.77
C LYS A 10 -26.09 3.37 9.88
N THR A 11 -25.63 3.74 11.07
CA THR A 11 -24.63 4.79 11.23
C THR A 11 -23.49 4.42 10.30
N ASN A 12 -23.22 5.27 9.30
CA ASN A 12 -22.07 5.15 8.41
C ASN A 12 -20.80 5.49 9.20
N GLU A 13 -20.42 4.62 10.14
CA GLU A 13 -19.03 4.54 10.57
C GLU A 13 -18.29 3.91 9.41
N MET A 14 -17.47 4.71 8.72
CA MET A 14 -16.54 4.18 7.72
C MET A 14 -15.66 3.17 8.45
N SER A 15 -15.85 1.88 8.13
CA SER A 15 -15.04 0.82 8.72
C SER A 15 -13.59 1.05 8.31
N THR A 16 -12.73 1.34 9.28
CA THR A 16 -11.30 1.48 9.05
C THR A 16 -10.70 0.13 8.68
N ILE A 17 -9.89 0.11 7.63
CA ILE A 17 -9.20 -1.08 7.16
C ILE A 17 -7.71 -0.92 7.49
N ILE A 18 -7.19 -1.86 8.28
CA ILE A 18 -5.75 -2.03 8.49
C ILE A 18 -5.34 -3.29 7.74
N TYR A 19 -4.48 -3.12 6.75
CA TYR A 19 -4.00 -4.20 5.90
C TYR A 19 -2.90 -5.01 6.58
N ASP A 20 -2.81 -6.29 6.24
CA ASP A 20 -1.70 -7.13 6.65
C ASP A 20 -0.35 -6.55 6.18
N SER A 21 0.70 -6.84 6.92
CA SER A 21 2.05 -6.39 6.64
C SER A 21 3.02 -7.58 6.71
N PRO A 22 4.02 -7.62 5.82
CA PRO A 22 4.30 -6.71 4.71
C PRO A 22 3.59 -7.05 3.39
N ILE A 23 2.88 -8.18 3.28
CA ILE A 23 2.23 -8.63 2.04
C ILE A 23 0.75 -8.89 2.30
N PHE A 24 -0.11 -8.38 1.44
CA PHE A 24 -1.55 -8.62 1.49
C PHE A 24 -2.15 -8.90 0.10
N GLY A 25 -3.31 -9.50 0.07
CA GLY A 25 -4.01 -9.89 -1.16
C GLY A 25 -3.60 -11.28 -1.67
N PRO A 26 -3.74 -11.54 -3.00
CA PRO A 26 -3.98 -10.57 -4.07
C PRO A 26 -5.37 -9.92 -4.03
N VAL A 27 -5.46 -8.69 -4.55
CA VAL A 27 -6.71 -7.92 -4.68
C VAL A 27 -7.00 -7.69 -6.16
N LYS A 28 -8.27 -7.86 -6.56
CA LYS A 28 -8.68 -7.57 -7.94
C LYS A 28 -8.92 -6.07 -8.12
N SER A 29 -7.98 -5.41 -8.76
CA SER A 29 -8.04 -3.99 -9.07
C SER A 29 -8.70 -3.76 -10.43
N ARG A 30 -9.63 -2.79 -10.50
CA ARG A 30 -10.28 -2.41 -11.77
C ARG A 30 -9.31 -1.79 -12.78
N ARG A 31 -8.23 -1.16 -12.31
CA ARG A 31 -7.25 -0.45 -13.16
C ARG A 31 -5.97 -1.22 -13.39
N LEU A 32 -5.58 -2.07 -12.43
CA LEU A 32 -4.26 -2.69 -12.40
C LEU A 32 -4.32 -4.21 -12.53
N GLY A 33 -5.51 -4.82 -12.66
CA GLY A 33 -5.68 -6.27 -12.72
C GLY A 33 -5.51 -6.94 -11.36
N ILE A 34 -4.86 -8.10 -11.31
CA ILE A 34 -4.56 -8.84 -10.09
C ILE A 34 -3.38 -8.17 -9.40
N SER A 35 -3.65 -7.47 -8.31
CA SER A 35 -2.66 -6.68 -7.56
C SER A 35 -2.25 -7.40 -6.28
N LEU A 36 -0.96 -7.72 -6.14
CA LEU A 36 -0.37 -8.14 -4.88
C LEU A 36 0.13 -6.92 -4.12
N GLY A 37 -0.42 -6.67 -2.94
CA GLY A 37 -0.10 -5.51 -2.12
C GLY A 37 1.17 -5.72 -1.30
N ILE A 38 2.01 -4.67 -1.24
CA ILE A 38 3.20 -4.59 -0.40
C ILE A 38 2.99 -3.42 0.56
N ASN A 39 2.78 -3.75 1.83
CA ASN A 39 2.55 -2.79 2.91
C ASN A 39 3.83 -2.62 3.72
N LEU A 40 4.47 -1.48 3.59
CA LEU A 40 5.72 -1.15 4.30
C LEU A 40 5.50 -0.51 5.67
N MET A 41 4.22 -0.46 6.12
CA MET A 41 3.83 0.03 7.43
C MET A 41 3.53 -1.15 8.37
N PRO A 42 3.54 -0.94 9.68
CA PRO A 42 3.09 -1.95 10.63
C PRO A 42 1.64 -2.41 10.40
N ASN A 43 1.29 -3.59 10.93
CA ASN A 43 -0.06 -4.18 10.83
C ASN A 43 -1.00 -3.78 11.97
N ASP A 44 -0.53 -2.98 12.95
CA ASP A 44 -1.29 -2.53 14.12
C ASP A 44 -1.65 -1.04 14.06
N GLY A 45 -1.39 -0.38 12.90
CA GLY A 45 -1.73 1.02 12.78
C GLY A 45 -1.21 1.70 11.52
N LYS A 46 -1.40 3.01 11.47
CA LYS A 46 -1.08 3.87 10.34
C LYS A 46 0.17 4.70 10.61
N ILE A 47 1.05 4.81 9.60
CA ILE A 47 2.14 5.80 9.56
C ILE A 47 2.04 6.54 8.22
N CYS A 48 1.53 7.76 8.26
CA CYS A 48 1.40 8.60 7.08
C CYS A 48 1.71 10.06 7.42
N THR A 49 2.20 10.80 6.46
CA THR A 49 2.39 12.26 6.59
C THR A 49 1.10 13.05 6.35
N PHE A 50 0.06 12.39 5.82
CA PHE A 50 -1.25 12.99 5.53
C PHE A 50 -2.37 12.28 6.28
N ASP A 51 -3.43 13.04 6.59
CA ASP A 51 -4.69 12.56 7.13
C ASP A 51 -5.84 12.85 6.16
N CYS A 52 -5.79 12.21 4.99
CA CYS A 52 -6.80 12.36 3.95
C CYS A 52 -8.18 11.92 4.46
N ILE A 53 -9.20 12.75 4.27
CA ILE A 53 -10.58 12.51 4.75
C ILE A 53 -11.24 11.25 4.16
N TYR A 54 -10.72 10.73 3.06
CA TYR A 54 -11.20 9.52 2.36
C TYR A 54 -10.24 8.32 2.57
N CYS A 55 -9.29 8.41 3.51
CA CYS A 55 -8.35 7.33 3.77
C CYS A 55 -9.05 6.13 4.43
N GLU A 56 -8.99 4.97 3.79
CA GLU A 56 -9.55 3.73 4.34
C GLU A 56 -8.88 3.30 5.65
N CYS A 57 -7.62 3.73 5.88
CA CYS A 57 -6.89 3.44 7.12
C CYS A 57 -7.18 4.42 8.26
N GLY A 58 -8.15 5.35 8.10
CA GLY A 58 -8.51 6.33 9.11
C GLY A 58 -7.44 7.42 9.33
N PHE A 59 -7.47 8.07 10.47
CA PHE A 59 -6.55 9.15 10.82
C PHE A 59 -5.38 8.66 11.68
N ASN A 60 -4.21 9.28 11.52
CA ASN A 60 -3.01 8.94 12.30
C ASN A 60 -3.23 8.99 13.83
N LYS A 61 -4.05 9.95 14.31
CA LYS A 61 -4.34 10.11 15.74
C LYS A 61 -5.10 8.91 16.34
N ASP A 62 -5.94 8.25 15.54
CA ASP A 62 -6.84 7.18 16.01
C ASP A 62 -6.16 5.80 15.92
N TYR A 63 -5.17 5.65 15.04
CA TYR A 63 -4.51 4.39 14.73
C TYR A 63 -2.98 4.48 14.83
N ARG A 64 -2.47 5.14 15.88
CA ARG A 64 -1.04 5.27 16.09
C ARG A 64 -0.42 3.91 16.41
N THR A 65 0.44 3.44 15.54
CA THR A 65 1.17 2.18 15.71
C THR A 65 2.22 2.27 16.84
N LYS A 66 2.50 1.11 17.45
CA LYS A 66 3.61 0.89 18.38
C LYS A 66 4.66 -0.07 17.82
N SER A 67 4.33 -0.76 16.75
CA SER A 67 5.22 -1.73 16.10
C SER A 67 6.22 -1.03 15.18
N PRO A 68 7.42 -1.63 14.98
CA PRO A 68 8.39 -1.12 14.03
C PRO A 68 7.93 -1.33 12.58
N PHE A 69 8.57 -0.62 11.66
CA PHE A 69 8.43 -0.93 10.24
C PHE A 69 8.89 -2.35 9.94
N PRO A 70 8.26 -3.05 8.99
CA PRO A 70 8.82 -4.31 8.49
C PRO A 70 10.20 -4.06 7.89
N THR A 71 11.13 -4.97 8.16
CA THR A 71 12.49 -4.86 7.65
C THR A 71 12.56 -5.29 6.18
N ARG A 72 13.64 -4.91 5.50
CA ARG A 72 13.94 -5.33 4.13
C ARG A 72 13.89 -6.85 3.99
N GLU A 73 14.52 -7.56 4.93
CA GLU A 73 14.62 -9.02 4.94
C GLU A 73 13.24 -9.68 5.11
N GLU A 74 12.39 -9.14 6.01
CA GLU A 74 11.02 -9.63 6.21
C GLU A 74 10.17 -9.42 4.95
N VAL A 75 10.24 -8.25 4.32
CA VAL A 75 9.52 -7.96 3.08
C VAL A 75 9.97 -8.90 1.98
N ALA A 76 11.29 -9.03 1.76
CA ALA A 76 11.84 -9.89 0.71
C ALA A 76 11.45 -11.36 0.90
N ALA A 77 11.58 -11.90 2.12
CA ALA A 77 11.25 -13.30 2.41
C ALA A 77 9.76 -13.60 2.21
N LYS A 78 8.86 -12.73 2.72
CA LYS A 78 7.40 -12.94 2.57
C LYS A 78 6.94 -12.72 1.12
N LEU A 79 7.51 -11.75 0.42
CA LEU A 79 7.22 -11.52 -1.00
C LEU A 79 7.65 -12.73 -1.84
N GLU A 80 8.87 -13.21 -1.63
CA GLU A 80 9.38 -14.39 -2.35
C GLU A 80 8.50 -15.62 -2.12
N ALA A 81 8.16 -15.93 -0.87
CA ALA A 81 7.29 -17.06 -0.53
C ALA A 81 5.93 -16.95 -1.22
N LYS A 82 5.31 -15.75 -1.21
CA LYS A 82 4.01 -15.51 -1.85
C LYS A 82 4.09 -15.66 -3.36
N LEU A 83 5.12 -15.11 -4.00
CA LEU A 83 5.31 -15.21 -5.46
C LEU A 83 5.59 -16.65 -5.91
N LYS A 84 6.32 -17.45 -5.12
CA LYS A 84 6.50 -18.89 -5.38
C LYS A 84 5.16 -19.62 -5.40
N THR A 85 4.35 -19.43 -4.35
CA THR A 85 3.00 -20.03 -4.27
C THR A 85 2.13 -19.61 -5.46
N MET A 86 2.09 -18.33 -5.78
CA MET A 86 1.30 -17.83 -6.91
C MET A 86 1.75 -18.37 -8.26
N LYS A 87 3.05 -18.62 -8.42
CA LYS A 87 3.60 -19.26 -9.62
C LYS A 87 3.18 -20.73 -9.71
N GLU A 88 3.21 -21.46 -8.59
CA GLU A 88 2.81 -22.87 -8.51
C GLU A 88 1.31 -23.07 -8.78
N THR A 89 0.46 -22.13 -8.30
CA THR A 89 -1.00 -22.15 -8.54
C THR A 89 -1.41 -21.55 -9.88
N ASN A 90 -0.46 -21.06 -10.68
CA ASN A 90 -0.70 -20.33 -11.93
C ASN A 90 -1.58 -19.07 -11.80
N GLU A 91 -1.55 -18.44 -10.63
CA GLU A 91 -2.30 -17.22 -10.29
C GLU A 91 -1.35 -16.02 -10.17
N GLN A 92 -0.54 -15.80 -11.20
CA GLN A 92 0.46 -14.72 -11.17
C GLN A 92 -0.18 -13.34 -11.09
N PRO A 93 0.42 -12.38 -10.35
CA PRO A 93 -0.07 -11.03 -10.30
C PRO A 93 0.22 -10.27 -11.60
N ASP A 94 -0.65 -9.33 -11.96
CA ASP A 94 -0.39 -8.35 -13.01
C ASP A 94 0.48 -7.19 -12.50
N VAL A 95 0.41 -6.94 -11.18
CA VAL A 95 1.14 -5.84 -10.55
C VAL A 95 1.49 -6.12 -9.10
N LEU A 96 2.68 -5.69 -8.68
CA LEU A 96 3.11 -5.58 -7.29
C LEU A 96 2.94 -4.12 -6.87
N THR A 97 2.04 -3.84 -5.92
CA THR A 97 1.65 -2.47 -5.58
C THR A 97 2.07 -2.11 -4.17
N PHE A 98 2.97 -1.14 -4.04
CA PHE A 98 3.29 -0.52 -2.76
C PHE A 98 2.15 0.39 -2.32
N ALA A 99 1.40 -0.06 -1.33
CA ALA A 99 0.25 0.59 -0.72
C ALA A 99 -0.01 -0.02 0.66
N GLY A 100 -1.00 0.49 1.40
CA GLY A 100 -1.42 -0.08 2.67
C GLY A 100 -1.59 0.97 3.75
N ASN A 101 -1.05 0.72 4.94
CA ASN A 101 -1.34 1.47 6.16
C ASN A 101 -0.57 2.81 6.27
N GLY A 102 -0.44 3.55 5.18
CA GLY A 102 0.20 4.87 5.21
C GLY A 102 1.05 5.19 3.99
N GLU A 103 2.18 5.89 4.20
CA GLU A 103 3.07 6.36 3.13
C GLU A 103 4.26 5.41 2.95
N PRO A 104 4.35 4.65 1.84
CA PRO A 104 5.41 3.66 1.64
C PRO A 104 6.83 4.24 1.72
N THR A 105 7.01 5.47 1.23
CA THR A 105 8.32 6.14 1.21
C THR A 105 8.79 6.63 2.59
N ALA A 106 7.94 6.47 3.63
CA ALA A 106 8.32 6.72 5.02
C ALA A 106 9.18 5.59 5.61
N ASN A 107 9.11 4.36 5.05
CA ASN A 107 9.98 3.27 5.49
C ASN A 107 11.45 3.62 5.19
N PRO A 108 12.36 3.56 6.18
CA PRO A 108 13.76 3.92 5.99
C PRO A 108 14.49 3.09 4.92
N GLN A 109 14.06 1.84 4.73
CA GLN A 109 14.65 0.89 3.78
C GLN A 109 13.87 0.80 2.44
N PHE A 110 13.05 1.83 2.14
CA PHE A 110 12.20 1.84 0.94
C PHE A 110 12.97 1.56 -0.35
N ALA A 111 14.13 2.20 -0.52
CA ALA A 111 14.91 2.08 -1.75
C ALA A 111 15.44 0.66 -1.97
N GLU A 112 15.98 0.05 -0.92
CA GLU A 112 16.51 -1.31 -0.95
C GLU A 112 15.39 -2.34 -1.14
N ILE A 113 14.21 -2.09 -0.55
CA ILE A 113 13.03 -2.94 -0.74
C ILE A 113 12.52 -2.88 -2.19
N ILE A 114 12.56 -1.71 -2.84
CA ILE A 114 12.26 -1.58 -4.27
C ILE A 114 13.21 -2.44 -5.11
N ASP A 115 14.51 -2.41 -4.83
CA ASP A 115 15.50 -3.19 -5.57
C ASP A 115 15.25 -4.70 -5.43
N ASP A 116 14.98 -5.19 -4.21
CA ASP A 116 14.62 -6.58 -3.96
C ASP A 116 13.30 -6.96 -4.65
N THR A 117 12.30 -6.08 -4.61
CA THR A 117 11.02 -6.33 -5.27
C THR A 117 11.17 -6.47 -6.77
N ILE A 118 11.95 -5.61 -7.42
CA ILE A 118 12.24 -5.69 -8.86
C ILE A 118 12.98 -7.00 -9.19
N ARG A 119 13.96 -7.38 -8.37
CA ARG A 119 14.70 -8.64 -8.52
C ARG A 119 13.76 -9.85 -8.43
N LEU A 120 12.91 -9.91 -7.40
CA LEU A 120 11.96 -11.00 -7.19
C LEU A 120 10.87 -11.04 -8.28
N ARG A 121 10.36 -9.87 -8.70
CA ARG A 121 9.44 -9.77 -9.83
C ARG A 121 10.04 -10.38 -11.09
N ASN A 122 11.28 -10.02 -11.43
CA ASN A 122 11.96 -10.55 -12.62
C ASN A 122 12.15 -12.08 -12.57
N GLN A 123 12.33 -12.63 -11.38
CA GLN A 123 12.53 -14.07 -11.17
C GLN A 123 11.22 -14.89 -11.22
N TYR A 124 10.15 -14.38 -10.64
CA TYR A 124 8.92 -15.14 -10.42
C TYR A 124 7.74 -14.75 -11.31
N CYS A 125 7.62 -13.47 -11.66
CA CYS A 125 6.51 -12.92 -12.45
C CYS A 125 6.98 -11.78 -13.38
N PRO A 126 7.85 -12.06 -14.37
CA PRO A 126 8.54 -11.02 -15.15
C PRO A 126 7.61 -10.12 -15.99
N LYS A 127 6.35 -10.51 -16.17
CA LYS A 127 5.34 -9.70 -16.86
C LYS A 127 4.63 -8.72 -15.91
N ALA A 128 4.70 -8.93 -14.60
CA ALA A 128 4.08 -8.06 -13.64
C ALA A 128 4.77 -6.70 -13.59
N LYS A 129 3.99 -5.66 -13.36
CA LYS A 129 4.51 -4.29 -13.12
C LYS A 129 4.78 -4.07 -11.65
N VAL A 130 5.67 -3.12 -11.34
CA VAL A 130 5.86 -2.59 -9.99
C VAL A 130 5.27 -1.20 -9.93
N SER A 131 4.33 -0.98 -9.00
CA SER A 131 3.63 0.30 -8.84
C SER A 131 3.79 0.83 -7.42
N VAL A 132 3.98 2.13 -7.28
CA VAL A 132 4.04 2.81 -5.98
C VAL A 132 2.96 3.87 -5.90
N LEU A 133 2.10 3.76 -4.88
CA LEU A 133 1.14 4.80 -4.52
C LEU A 133 1.74 5.64 -3.40
N SER A 134 2.03 6.91 -3.67
CA SER A 134 2.69 7.80 -2.72
C SER A 134 2.04 9.18 -2.70
N ASN A 135 2.01 9.80 -1.53
CA ASN A 135 1.62 11.20 -1.37
C ASN A 135 2.77 12.18 -1.73
N ALA A 136 3.89 11.66 -2.20
CA ALA A 136 5.07 12.39 -2.67
C ALA A 136 5.80 13.24 -1.61
N THR A 137 5.42 13.20 -0.33
CA THR A 137 6.05 14.03 0.72
C THR A 137 7.58 13.86 0.78
N PHE A 138 8.06 12.64 0.57
CA PHE A 138 9.50 12.33 0.68
C PHE A 138 10.24 12.27 -0.67
N ILE A 139 9.62 12.72 -1.77
CA ILE A 139 10.24 12.69 -3.11
C ILE A 139 11.53 13.52 -3.21
N HIS A 140 11.71 14.51 -2.34
CA HIS A 140 12.90 15.34 -2.26
C HIS A 140 14.15 14.58 -1.76
N ARG A 141 13.97 13.39 -1.15
CA ARG A 141 15.08 12.54 -0.71
C ARG A 141 15.65 11.80 -1.90
N THR A 142 16.96 11.95 -2.16
CA THR A 142 17.62 11.36 -3.32
C THR A 142 17.43 9.85 -3.46
N ASN A 143 17.50 9.11 -2.35
CA ASN A 143 17.29 7.65 -2.36
C ASN A 143 15.85 7.28 -2.74
N VAL A 144 14.84 8.01 -2.23
CA VAL A 144 13.42 7.82 -2.57
C VAL A 144 13.18 8.15 -4.04
N HIS A 145 13.65 9.32 -4.50
CA HIS A 145 13.55 9.73 -5.90
C HIS A 145 14.13 8.67 -6.85
N ASN A 146 15.37 8.24 -6.58
CA ASN A 146 16.03 7.24 -7.42
C ASN A 146 15.32 5.90 -7.42
N ALA A 147 14.74 5.47 -6.29
CA ALA A 147 13.94 4.25 -6.21
C ALA A 147 12.64 4.37 -7.03
N LEU A 148 11.94 5.50 -6.94
CA LEU A 148 10.74 5.77 -7.70
C LEU A 148 10.98 5.81 -9.22
N MET A 149 12.18 6.19 -9.66
CA MET A 149 12.55 6.17 -11.09
C MET A 149 12.78 4.76 -11.65
N LYS A 150 12.92 3.74 -10.80
CA LYS A 150 13.12 2.34 -11.21
C LYS A 150 11.83 1.56 -11.42
N VAL A 151 10.70 2.03 -10.87
CA VAL A 151 9.42 1.32 -10.94
C VAL A 151 8.65 1.62 -12.22
N ASP A 152 7.74 0.72 -12.60
CA ASP A 152 6.97 0.86 -13.84
C ASP A 152 5.90 1.95 -13.73
N ASN A 153 5.28 2.13 -12.56
CA ASN A 153 4.25 3.14 -12.35
C ASN A 153 4.47 3.91 -11.06
N ASN A 154 4.79 5.19 -11.18
CA ASN A 154 4.76 6.16 -10.09
C ASN A 154 3.39 6.82 -10.03
N ILE A 155 2.57 6.46 -9.05
CA ILE A 155 1.25 7.04 -8.86
C ILE A 155 1.35 8.04 -7.70
N LEU A 156 1.79 9.24 -8.05
CA LEU A 156 1.96 10.33 -7.10
C LEU A 156 0.65 11.09 -6.94
N LYS A 157 0.25 11.29 -5.70
CA LYS A 157 -1.01 11.91 -5.34
C LYS A 157 -0.88 13.42 -5.26
N LEU A 158 -1.72 14.11 -6.01
CA LEU A 158 -1.89 15.55 -5.95
C LEU A 158 -3.39 15.86 -5.79
N ASP A 159 -3.84 16.09 -4.57
CA ASP A 159 -5.26 16.32 -4.28
C ASP A 159 -5.68 17.76 -4.51
N THR A 160 -4.78 18.73 -4.22
CA THR A 160 -5.03 20.15 -4.44
C THR A 160 -3.73 20.94 -4.54
N ILE A 161 -3.78 22.06 -5.23
CA ILE A 161 -2.73 23.11 -5.26
C ILE A 161 -3.18 24.37 -4.52
N ASP A 162 -4.38 24.39 -3.96
CA ASP A 162 -4.92 25.54 -3.23
C ASP A 162 -4.50 25.47 -1.75
N ASN A 163 -3.68 26.43 -1.33
CA ASN A 163 -3.19 26.57 0.04
C ASN A 163 -4.29 26.60 1.11
N LYS A 164 -5.50 27.03 0.74
CA LYS A 164 -6.66 27.04 1.64
C LYS A 164 -7.04 25.64 2.12
N TYR A 165 -6.78 24.61 1.31
CA TYR A 165 -7.09 23.23 1.62
C TYR A 165 -5.88 22.41 2.10
N ILE A 166 -4.65 22.87 1.79
CA ILE A 166 -3.41 22.19 2.21
C ILE A 166 -3.18 22.34 3.72
N ASN A 167 -3.61 23.46 4.31
CA ASN A 167 -3.33 23.84 5.70
C ASN A 167 -4.52 23.61 6.66
N LYS A 168 -5.48 22.78 6.30
CA LYS A 168 -6.57 22.33 7.17
C LYS A 168 -6.33 20.91 7.65
#